data_f2816441e5f76ac18b79388836d16e2e
#
_entry.id   f2816441e5f76ac18b79388836d16e2e
#
_cell.length_a   1.000
_cell.length_b   1.000
_cell.length_c   1.000
_cell.angle_alpha   90.00
_cell.angle_beta   90.00
_cell.angle_gamma   90.00
#
_symmetry.space_group_name_H-M   'P 1'
#
loop_
_entity.id
_entity.type
_entity.pdbx_description
1 polymer ?
#
loop_
_entity_poly.entity_id
_entity_poly.type
_entity_poly.pdbx_seq_one_letter_code
_entity_poly.pdbx_strand_id
1 'polypeptide(L)'
;MDKQELTQLLQQVADGDVTPDDAALRLKMQPFQEIGAYAKVDFHRGIRQGVPEVIFGEGKAKEHILGIAREMLRSGQRTILITRLSAEAAAYLQTDLPLHYDSAARVGIIGELPAPGGKGRIVVATGGTSDIPVAEEAALTAEALGNAVTRLYDVGVSGLHRLLANLDTIMSARVIVAVAGMEGALPSVIGGLADCPVIAVPTSVGYGASLGGIAALLSMLNSCASGMSIVNIDNGFGAGYLASMINHLD
;
A
#
# COMPACT_ATOMS: atom_id res chain seq x y z
N MET A 1 2.17 -0.68 19.35
CA MET A 1 0.95 -1.38 19.85
C MET A 1 -0.09 -1.39 18.75
N ASP A 2 -0.63 -2.53 18.39
CA ASP A 2 -1.73 -2.66 17.44
C ASP A 2 -3.09 -2.82 18.16
N LYS A 3 -4.18 -2.96 17.38
CA LYS A 3 -5.55 -3.11 17.94
C LYS A 3 -5.69 -4.40 18.77
N GLN A 4 -5.00 -5.47 18.38
CA GLN A 4 -5.08 -6.76 19.06
C GLN A 4 -4.33 -6.71 20.41
N GLU A 5 -3.12 -6.13 20.43
CA GLU A 5 -2.34 -5.88 21.65
C GLU A 5 -3.08 -4.96 22.62
N LEU A 6 -3.76 -3.91 22.11
CA LEU A 6 -4.60 -3.05 22.92
C LEU A 6 -5.76 -3.83 23.54
N THR A 7 -6.44 -4.67 22.74
CA THR A 7 -7.56 -5.49 23.24
C THR A 7 -7.07 -6.48 24.31
N GLN A 8 -5.91 -7.09 24.13
CA GLN A 8 -5.29 -7.96 25.12
C GLN A 8 -4.94 -7.22 26.41
N LEU A 9 -4.39 -6.00 26.30
CA LEU A 9 -4.10 -5.17 27.48
C LEU A 9 -5.38 -4.84 28.26
N LEU A 10 -6.45 -4.48 27.55
CA LEU A 10 -7.76 -4.19 28.17
C LEU A 10 -8.37 -5.45 28.82
N GLN A 11 -8.19 -6.63 28.22
CA GLN A 11 -8.61 -7.89 28.84
C GLN A 11 -7.81 -8.18 30.10
N GLN A 12 -6.49 -7.98 30.12
CA GLN A 12 -5.66 -8.13 31.32
C GLN A 12 -6.10 -7.18 32.46
N VAL A 13 -6.57 -5.98 32.10
CA VAL A 13 -7.16 -5.06 33.10
C VAL A 13 -8.50 -5.60 33.61
N ALA A 14 -9.34 -6.14 32.75
CA ALA A 14 -10.63 -6.72 33.14
C ALA A 14 -10.45 -7.95 34.03
N ASP A 15 -9.43 -8.76 33.77
CA ASP A 15 -9.09 -9.97 34.54
C ASP A 15 -8.35 -9.65 35.86
N GLY A 16 -7.95 -8.39 36.05
CA GLY A 16 -7.23 -7.93 37.26
C GLY A 16 -5.71 -8.19 37.24
N ASP A 17 -5.15 -8.68 36.13
CA ASP A 17 -3.72 -8.96 35.95
C ASP A 17 -2.88 -7.68 35.80
N VAL A 18 -3.50 -6.60 35.32
CA VAL A 18 -2.88 -5.28 35.12
C VAL A 18 -3.77 -4.23 35.74
N THR A 19 -3.20 -3.28 36.48
CA THR A 19 -4.01 -2.19 37.05
C THR A 19 -4.40 -1.18 35.96
N PRO A 20 -5.56 -0.48 36.08
CA PRO A 20 -5.93 0.60 35.14
C PRO A 20 -4.85 1.67 35.02
N ASP A 21 -4.15 2.00 36.11
CA ASP A 21 -3.08 3.01 36.12
C ASP A 21 -1.85 2.54 35.35
N ASP A 22 -1.45 1.27 35.50
CA ASP A 22 -0.35 0.68 34.72
C ASP A 22 -0.70 0.59 33.21
N ALA A 23 -1.94 0.23 32.90
CA ALA A 23 -2.42 0.22 31.52
C ALA A 23 -2.41 1.63 30.92
N ALA A 24 -2.91 2.63 31.66
CA ALA A 24 -2.90 4.03 31.26
C ALA A 24 -1.46 4.55 31.07
N LEU A 25 -0.53 4.15 31.94
CA LEU A 25 0.88 4.50 31.81
C LEU A 25 1.49 3.88 30.55
N ARG A 26 1.26 2.58 30.26
CA ARG A 26 1.71 1.91 29.04
C ARG A 26 1.18 2.61 27.78
N LEU A 27 -0.08 3.03 27.78
CA LEU A 27 -0.69 3.77 26.67
C LEU A 27 -0.12 5.20 26.52
N LYS A 28 0.17 5.89 27.62
CA LYS A 28 0.75 7.24 27.57
C LYS A 28 2.21 7.27 27.14
N MET A 29 2.99 6.27 27.45
CA MET A 29 4.44 6.27 27.22
C MET A 29 4.84 5.94 25.77
N GLN A 30 3.92 5.56 24.90
CA GLN A 30 4.23 5.07 23.54
C GLN A 30 3.44 5.65 22.37
N PRO A 31 3.07 6.95 22.33
CA PRO A 31 2.43 7.49 21.13
C PRO A 31 3.41 7.62 19.96
N PHE A 32 4.65 7.97 20.23
CA PHE A 32 5.75 8.03 19.25
C PHE A 32 7.09 7.91 19.96
N GLN A 33 8.12 7.55 19.21
CA GLN A 33 9.50 7.53 19.71
C GLN A 33 10.37 8.44 18.84
N GLU A 34 11.16 9.28 19.51
CA GLU A 34 12.14 10.13 18.84
C GLU A 34 13.40 9.34 18.51
N ILE A 35 13.86 9.45 17.27
CA ILE A 35 15.11 8.84 16.80
C ILE A 35 16.09 9.98 16.51
N GLY A 36 17.02 10.20 17.43
CA GLY A 36 17.89 11.37 17.34
C GLY A 36 17.08 12.65 17.21
N ALA A 37 17.57 13.58 16.38
CA ALA A 37 16.87 14.84 16.06
C ALA A 37 16.10 14.81 14.74
N TYR A 38 16.00 13.62 14.06
CA TYR A 38 15.57 13.58 12.67
C TYR A 38 14.26 12.80 12.41
N ALA A 39 13.78 11.97 13.32
CA ALA A 39 12.54 11.24 13.11
C ALA A 39 11.73 11.04 14.39
N LYS A 40 10.41 10.93 14.23
CA LYS A 40 9.44 10.52 15.25
C LYS A 40 8.60 9.41 14.65
N VAL A 41 8.75 8.19 15.16
CA VAL A 41 7.99 7.01 14.68
C VAL A 41 6.68 6.93 15.45
N ASP A 42 5.55 6.87 14.73
CA ASP A 42 4.20 6.82 15.30
C ASP A 42 3.78 5.37 15.58
N PHE A 43 3.94 4.92 16.81
CA PHE A 43 3.53 3.57 17.23
C PHE A 43 2.03 3.43 17.49
N HIS A 44 1.27 4.53 17.54
CA HIS A 44 -0.19 4.49 17.69
C HIS A 44 -0.93 4.39 16.36
N ARG A 45 -0.24 4.44 15.23
CA ARG A 45 -0.86 4.37 13.91
C ARG A 45 -1.64 3.07 13.71
N GLY A 46 -1.08 1.92 14.15
CA GLY A 46 -1.76 0.63 14.10
C GLY A 46 -3.10 0.63 14.86
N ILE A 47 -3.16 1.30 16.02
CA ILE A 47 -4.39 1.42 16.81
C ILE A 47 -5.41 2.33 16.12
N ARG A 48 -4.97 3.49 15.62
CA ARG A 48 -5.87 4.51 15.04
C ARG A 48 -6.35 4.17 13.63
N GLN A 49 -5.49 3.57 12.82
CA GLN A 49 -5.72 3.34 11.39
C GLN A 49 -5.77 1.85 11.00
N GLY A 50 -5.49 0.94 11.94
CA GLY A 50 -5.41 -0.50 11.68
C GLY A 50 -4.17 -0.93 10.88
N VAL A 51 -3.28 0.00 10.52
CA VAL A 51 -2.09 -0.23 9.70
C VAL A 51 -0.88 0.34 10.41
N PRO A 52 0.23 -0.41 10.55
CA PRO A 52 1.45 0.07 11.16
C PRO A 52 2.11 1.20 10.36
N GLU A 53 3.09 1.85 10.95
CA GLU A 53 3.88 2.90 10.29
C GLU A 53 4.61 2.34 9.05
N VAL A 54 4.71 3.17 8.02
CA VAL A 54 5.38 2.87 6.74
C VAL A 54 6.45 3.93 6.49
N ILE A 55 7.59 3.51 5.98
CA ILE A 55 8.69 4.43 5.69
C ILE A 55 8.56 4.92 4.24
N PHE A 56 8.44 6.23 4.06
CA PHE A 56 8.59 6.87 2.75
C PHE A 56 10.09 7.15 2.53
N GLY A 57 10.71 6.42 1.61
CA GLY A 57 12.18 6.44 1.40
C GLY A 57 12.68 7.59 0.56
N GLU A 58 11.84 8.19 -0.31
CA GLU A 58 12.28 9.24 -1.21
C GLU A 58 12.73 10.49 -0.47
N GLY A 59 13.90 11.00 -0.83
CA GLY A 59 14.51 12.17 -0.19
C GLY A 59 15.10 11.94 1.21
N LYS A 60 15.00 10.73 1.78
CA LYS A 60 15.64 10.41 3.06
C LYS A 60 17.06 9.88 2.87
N ALA A 61 17.97 10.28 3.75
CA ALA A 61 19.29 9.68 3.85
C ALA A 61 19.16 8.20 4.24
N LYS A 62 19.99 7.34 3.65
CA LYS A 62 19.96 5.88 3.89
C LYS A 62 20.19 5.52 5.36
N GLU A 63 21.04 6.30 6.07
CA GLU A 63 21.29 6.17 7.51
C GLU A 63 20.04 6.43 8.33
N HIS A 64 19.23 7.43 7.92
CA HIS A 64 17.96 7.74 8.58
C HIS A 64 16.93 6.63 8.35
N ILE A 65 16.83 6.08 7.13
CA ILE A 65 15.95 4.96 6.83
C ILE A 65 16.33 3.74 7.69
N LEU A 66 17.62 3.43 7.78
CA LEU A 66 18.13 2.33 8.60
C LEU A 66 17.80 2.53 10.09
N GLY A 67 18.02 3.74 10.62
CA GLY A 67 17.71 4.08 12.01
C GLY A 67 16.22 3.90 12.33
N ILE A 68 15.35 4.38 11.45
CA ILE A 68 13.88 4.24 11.58
C ILE A 68 13.49 2.75 11.54
N ALA A 69 13.97 2.00 10.56
CA ALA A 69 13.65 0.58 10.41
C ALA A 69 14.09 -0.25 11.63
N ARG A 70 15.30 0.00 12.17
CA ARG A 70 15.77 -0.65 13.39
C ARG A 70 14.87 -0.37 14.60
N GLU A 71 14.39 0.87 14.73
CA GLU A 71 13.53 1.23 15.84
C GLU A 71 12.14 0.61 15.70
N MET A 72 11.58 0.56 14.49
CA MET A 72 10.33 -0.16 14.22
C MET A 72 10.44 -1.66 14.55
N LEU A 73 11.58 -2.32 14.22
CA LEU A 73 11.83 -3.70 14.59
C LEU A 73 11.94 -3.88 16.12
N ARG A 74 12.64 -2.97 16.82
CA ARG A 74 12.76 -3.01 18.28
C ARG A 74 11.41 -2.84 18.99
N SER A 75 10.52 -2.05 18.40
CA SER A 75 9.14 -1.87 18.90
C SER A 75 8.22 -3.06 18.65
N GLY A 76 8.71 -4.12 17.98
CA GLY A 76 7.97 -5.35 17.73
C GLY A 76 7.21 -5.37 16.39
N GLN A 77 7.39 -4.37 15.51
CA GLN A 77 6.77 -4.41 14.20
C GLN A 77 7.38 -5.55 13.37
N ARG A 78 6.54 -6.50 12.93
CA ARG A 78 7.00 -7.74 12.27
C ARG A 78 7.26 -7.55 10.78
N THR A 79 6.49 -6.67 10.14
CA THR A 79 6.62 -6.34 8.70
C THR A 79 6.80 -4.85 8.57
N ILE A 80 7.88 -4.40 7.95
CA ILE A 80 8.14 -2.99 7.66
C ILE A 80 8.14 -2.80 6.17
N LEU A 81 7.24 -1.93 5.69
CA LEU A 81 7.16 -1.50 4.31
C LEU A 81 7.92 -0.18 4.13
N ILE A 82 8.77 -0.13 3.11
CA ILE A 82 9.52 1.07 2.70
C ILE A 82 9.16 1.35 1.24
N THR A 83 8.48 2.45 0.97
CA THR A 83 8.11 2.87 -0.39
C THR A 83 9.12 3.86 -0.96
N ARG A 84 9.20 3.95 -2.28
CA ARG A 84 10.12 4.87 -2.99
C ARG A 84 11.59 4.73 -2.54
N LEU A 85 12.01 3.51 -2.22
CA LEU A 85 13.37 3.21 -1.80
C LEU A 85 14.31 3.22 -3.01
N SER A 86 15.41 3.95 -2.92
CA SER A 86 16.45 3.92 -3.98
C SER A 86 17.26 2.62 -3.91
N ALA A 87 17.81 2.18 -5.04
CA ALA A 87 18.68 1.01 -5.08
C ALA A 87 19.93 1.17 -4.19
N GLU A 88 20.49 2.38 -4.11
CA GLU A 88 21.62 2.67 -3.22
C GLU A 88 21.23 2.48 -1.74
N ALA A 89 20.10 3.04 -1.33
CA ALA A 89 19.62 2.89 0.04
C ALA A 89 19.25 1.43 0.34
N ALA A 90 18.65 0.71 -0.61
CA ALA A 90 18.34 -0.71 -0.46
C ALA A 90 19.62 -1.54 -0.24
N ALA A 91 20.65 -1.36 -1.06
CA ALA A 91 21.92 -2.04 -0.90
C ALA A 91 22.58 -1.74 0.47
N TYR A 92 22.48 -0.50 0.92
CA TYR A 92 22.98 -0.12 2.25
C TYR A 92 22.20 -0.80 3.39
N LEU A 93 20.87 -0.84 3.32
CA LEU A 93 20.04 -1.50 4.33
C LEU A 93 20.29 -3.01 4.37
N GLN A 94 20.50 -3.65 3.21
CA GLN A 94 20.75 -5.10 3.09
C GLN A 94 22.04 -5.56 3.78
N THR A 95 22.99 -4.66 4.06
CA THR A 95 24.18 -5.01 4.86
C THR A 95 23.87 -5.31 6.33
N ASP A 96 22.71 -4.89 6.83
CA ASP A 96 22.36 -4.88 8.24
C ASP A 96 21.00 -5.53 8.56
N LEU A 97 20.07 -5.50 7.61
CA LEU A 97 18.71 -5.96 7.77
C LEU A 97 18.32 -6.97 6.68
N PRO A 98 17.46 -7.96 7.00
CA PRO A 98 16.96 -8.90 6.00
C PRO A 98 15.91 -8.23 5.09
N LEU A 99 16.36 -7.27 4.28
CA LEU A 99 15.53 -6.52 3.36
C LEU A 99 15.32 -7.29 2.05
N HIS A 100 14.08 -7.58 1.72
CA HIS A 100 13.66 -7.90 0.36
C HIS A 100 13.40 -6.61 -0.40
N TYR A 101 14.05 -6.42 -1.57
CA TYR A 101 13.92 -5.21 -2.38
C TYR A 101 13.43 -5.52 -3.78
N ASP A 102 12.28 -4.95 -4.14
CA ASP A 102 11.81 -4.92 -5.51
C ASP A 102 12.28 -3.63 -6.20
N SER A 103 13.15 -3.80 -7.20
CA SER A 103 13.76 -2.65 -7.89
C SER A 103 12.80 -1.96 -8.87
N ALA A 104 11.82 -2.67 -9.43
CA ALA A 104 10.84 -2.09 -10.35
C ALA A 104 9.85 -1.20 -9.59
N ALA A 105 9.32 -1.69 -8.48
CA ALA A 105 8.42 -0.92 -7.60
C ALA A 105 9.16 0.09 -6.72
N ARG A 106 10.47 -0.05 -6.55
CA ARG A 106 11.26 0.69 -5.55
C ARG A 106 10.72 0.49 -4.13
N VAL A 107 10.29 -0.73 -3.84
CA VAL A 107 9.72 -1.13 -2.55
C VAL A 107 10.68 -2.04 -1.81
N GLY A 108 10.89 -1.75 -0.53
CA GLY A 108 11.60 -2.61 0.40
C GLY A 108 10.65 -3.19 1.45
N ILE A 109 10.80 -4.48 1.74
CA ILE A 109 10.05 -5.16 2.80
C ILE A 109 11.05 -5.83 3.73
N ILE A 110 10.94 -5.55 5.03
CA ILE A 110 11.72 -6.19 6.08
C ILE A 110 10.76 -7.07 6.89
N GLY A 111 11.16 -8.31 7.13
CA GLY A 111 10.35 -9.31 7.81
C GLY A 111 9.46 -10.11 6.87
N GLU A 112 8.54 -10.89 7.44
CA GLU A 112 7.65 -11.77 6.69
C GLU A 112 6.35 -11.06 6.34
N LEU A 113 5.82 -11.35 5.14
CA LEU A 113 4.49 -10.90 4.76
C LEU A 113 3.44 -11.58 5.65
N PRO A 114 2.46 -10.83 6.17
CA PRO A 114 1.38 -11.41 6.94
C PRO A 114 0.52 -12.33 6.06
N ALA A 115 -0.04 -13.38 6.67
CA ALA A 115 -1.02 -14.21 5.98
C ALA A 115 -2.23 -13.37 5.54
N PRO A 116 -2.81 -13.63 4.35
CA PRO A 116 -3.98 -12.90 3.89
C PRO A 116 -5.16 -13.04 4.86
N GLY A 117 -5.64 -11.90 5.38
CA GLY A 117 -6.79 -11.80 6.29
C GLY A 117 -7.95 -10.99 5.72
N GLY A 118 -7.83 -10.48 4.51
CA GLY A 118 -8.89 -9.73 3.84
C GLY A 118 -10.08 -10.61 3.40
N LYS A 119 -11.25 -10.00 3.23
CA LYS A 119 -12.53 -10.68 2.89
C LYS A 119 -12.56 -11.28 1.48
N GLY A 120 -11.66 -10.82 0.60
CA GLY A 120 -11.58 -11.29 -0.78
C GLY A 120 -10.22 -11.00 -1.39
N ARG A 121 -10.19 -10.97 -2.71
CA ARG A 121 -8.97 -10.75 -3.48
C ARG A 121 -8.92 -9.34 -4.05
N ILE A 122 -7.76 -8.72 -3.98
CA ILE A 122 -7.47 -7.47 -4.67
C ILE A 122 -6.88 -7.82 -6.04
N VAL A 123 -7.44 -7.24 -7.11
CA VAL A 123 -6.86 -7.34 -8.45
C VAL A 123 -6.14 -6.05 -8.77
N VAL A 124 -4.87 -6.15 -9.20
CA VAL A 124 -4.08 -5.00 -9.66
C VAL A 124 -3.87 -5.15 -11.15
N ALA A 125 -4.48 -4.25 -11.94
CA ALA A 125 -4.47 -4.29 -13.39
C ALA A 125 -3.69 -3.12 -13.99
N THR A 126 -2.93 -3.35 -15.09
CA THR A 126 -2.20 -2.28 -15.81
C THR A 126 -2.67 -2.12 -17.25
N GLY A 127 -2.65 -0.86 -17.73
CA GLY A 127 -2.85 -0.55 -19.15
C GLY A 127 -1.72 -1.08 -20.01
N GLY A 128 -0.48 -0.82 -19.63
CA GLY A 128 0.70 -1.28 -20.33
C GLY A 128 1.79 -1.77 -19.40
N THR A 129 2.87 -2.31 -19.97
CA THR A 129 4.02 -2.79 -19.21
C THR A 129 4.80 -1.66 -18.53
N SER A 130 4.74 -0.44 -19.06
CA SER A 130 5.36 0.74 -18.46
C SER A 130 4.67 1.19 -17.17
N ASP A 131 3.44 0.74 -16.92
CA ASP A 131 2.69 1.03 -15.69
C ASP A 131 3.02 0.05 -14.55
N ILE A 132 3.73 -1.05 -14.85
CA ILE A 132 4.06 -2.11 -13.89
C ILE A 132 4.77 -1.58 -12.63
N PRO A 133 5.72 -0.65 -12.67
CA PRO A 133 6.37 -0.16 -11.46
C PRO A 133 5.39 0.41 -10.42
N VAL A 134 4.40 1.17 -10.87
CA VAL A 134 3.36 1.75 -10.00
C VAL A 134 2.38 0.67 -9.53
N ALA A 135 2.04 -0.27 -10.39
CA ALA A 135 1.18 -1.40 -10.06
C ALA A 135 1.84 -2.35 -9.04
N GLU A 136 3.13 -2.63 -9.17
CA GLU A 136 3.87 -3.42 -8.18
C GLU A 136 3.99 -2.71 -6.83
N GLU A 137 4.16 -1.37 -6.81
CA GLU A 137 4.08 -0.62 -5.55
C GLU A 137 2.72 -0.83 -4.86
N ALA A 138 1.62 -0.82 -5.62
CA ALA A 138 0.29 -1.08 -5.08
C ALA A 138 0.12 -2.53 -4.61
N ALA A 139 0.56 -3.50 -5.41
CA ALA A 139 0.46 -4.91 -5.11
C ALA A 139 1.26 -5.29 -3.85
N LEU A 140 2.54 -4.91 -3.79
CA LEU A 140 3.41 -5.16 -2.64
C LEU A 140 2.93 -4.45 -1.38
N THR A 141 2.35 -3.24 -1.52
CA THR A 141 1.72 -2.55 -0.40
C THR A 141 0.54 -3.34 0.14
N ALA A 142 -0.36 -3.80 -0.73
CA ALA A 142 -1.52 -4.59 -0.32
C ALA A 142 -1.11 -5.93 0.31
N GLU A 143 -0.10 -6.62 -0.24
CA GLU A 143 0.45 -7.86 0.33
C GLU A 143 1.08 -7.63 1.70
N ALA A 144 1.87 -6.57 1.87
CA ALA A 144 2.46 -6.20 3.16
C ALA A 144 1.40 -5.84 4.22
N LEU A 145 0.20 -5.48 3.79
CA LEU A 145 -0.96 -5.21 4.64
C LEU A 145 -1.91 -6.43 4.79
N GLY A 146 -1.46 -7.63 4.43
CA GLY A 146 -2.20 -8.89 4.66
C GLY A 146 -3.33 -9.13 3.68
N ASN A 147 -3.13 -8.88 2.40
CA ASN A 147 -4.13 -9.16 1.38
C ASN A 147 -3.64 -10.19 0.36
N ALA A 148 -4.57 -10.98 -0.17
CA ALA A 148 -4.35 -11.78 -1.37
C ALA A 148 -4.47 -10.88 -2.61
N VAL A 149 -3.42 -10.85 -3.43
CA VAL A 149 -3.34 -10.00 -4.63
C VAL A 149 -3.22 -10.87 -5.88
N THR A 150 -3.95 -10.48 -6.93
CA THR A 150 -3.79 -11.00 -8.30
C THR A 150 -3.31 -9.88 -9.20
N ARG A 151 -2.20 -10.12 -9.88
CA ARG A 151 -1.62 -9.21 -10.87
C ARG A 151 -2.17 -9.52 -12.25
N LEU A 152 -2.72 -8.50 -12.93
CA LEU A 152 -3.30 -8.59 -14.27
C LEU A 152 -2.67 -7.50 -15.15
N TYR A 153 -1.53 -7.82 -15.74
CA TYR A 153 -0.73 -6.81 -16.45
C TYR A 153 -0.98 -6.82 -17.96
N ASP A 154 -0.73 -5.65 -18.57
CA ASP A 154 -0.83 -5.42 -20.03
C ASP A 154 -2.21 -5.72 -20.63
N VAL A 155 -3.27 -5.26 -19.96
CA VAL A 155 -4.66 -5.39 -20.41
C VAL A 155 -5.26 -4.04 -20.91
N GLY A 156 -4.42 -3.21 -21.49
CA GLY A 156 -4.80 -1.89 -22.00
C GLY A 156 -5.89 -1.93 -23.05
N VAL A 157 -6.66 -0.83 -23.15
CA VAL A 157 -7.84 -0.71 -24.00
C VAL A 157 -7.54 -0.74 -25.49
N SER A 158 -6.30 -0.48 -25.92
CA SER A 158 -5.87 -0.64 -27.31
C SER A 158 -5.93 -2.09 -27.79
N GLY A 159 -5.96 -3.05 -26.86
CA GLY A 159 -6.17 -4.47 -27.12
C GLY A 159 -7.25 -5.02 -26.21
N LEU A 160 -8.45 -4.50 -26.27
CA LEU A 160 -9.57 -4.79 -25.35
C LEU A 160 -9.85 -6.27 -25.16
N HIS A 161 -9.59 -7.10 -26.18
CA HIS A 161 -9.71 -8.57 -26.09
C HIS A 161 -8.83 -9.18 -24.99
N ARG A 162 -7.70 -8.56 -24.63
CA ARG A 162 -6.82 -9.01 -23.52
C ARG A 162 -7.51 -8.84 -22.17
N LEU A 163 -8.20 -7.72 -21.96
CA LEU A 163 -9.01 -7.49 -20.77
C LEU A 163 -10.20 -8.44 -20.72
N LEU A 164 -10.93 -8.57 -21.82
CA LEU A 164 -12.12 -9.41 -21.92
C LEU A 164 -11.81 -10.92 -21.73
N ALA A 165 -10.61 -11.36 -22.10
CA ALA A 165 -10.15 -12.73 -21.82
C ALA A 165 -9.95 -13.02 -20.33
N ASN A 166 -9.94 -12.01 -19.47
CA ASN A 166 -9.72 -12.10 -18.02
C ASN A 166 -10.94 -11.62 -17.20
N LEU A 167 -12.15 -11.65 -17.79
CA LEU A 167 -13.37 -11.20 -17.12
C LEU A 167 -13.64 -11.91 -15.81
N ASP A 168 -13.42 -13.22 -15.71
CA ASP A 168 -13.61 -13.97 -14.49
C ASP A 168 -12.74 -13.43 -13.34
N THR A 169 -11.50 -13.03 -13.63
CA THR A 169 -10.61 -12.40 -12.66
C THR A 169 -11.13 -11.04 -12.21
N ILE A 170 -11.62 -10.22 -13.14
CA ILE A 170 -12.20 -8.90 -12.86
C ILE A 170 -13.45 -9.04 -11.99
N MET A 171 -14.37 -9.92 -12.38
CA MET A 171 -15.66 -10.08 -11.70
C MET A 171 -15.55 -10.80 -10.35
N SER A 172 -14.46 -11.52 -10.09
CA SER A 172 -14.21 -12.18 -8.79
C SER A 172 -13.50 -11.29 -7.77
N ALA A 173 -13.12 -10.07 -8.16
CA ALA A 173 -12.39 -9.16 -7.30
C ALA A 173 -13.28 -8.55 -6.20
N ARG A 174 -12.74 -8.37 -5.00
CA ARG A 174 -13.36 -7.58 -3.93
C ARG A 174 -13.08 -6.07 -4.11
N VAL A 175 -11.90 -5.76 -4.65
CA VAL A 175 -11.45 -4.41 -4.99
C VAL A 175 -10.50 -4.52 -6.18
N ILE A 176 -10.56 -3.56 -7.08
CA ILE A 176 -9.64 -3.49 -8.23
C ILE A 176 -8.82 -2.20 -8.13
N VAL A 177 -7.51 -2.33 -8.28
CA VAL A 177 -6.59 -1.22 -8.52
C VAL A 177 -6.28 -1.21 -10.00
N ALA A 178 -6.71 -0.18 -10.72
CA ALA A 178 -6.53 -0.04 -12.17
C ALA A 178 -5.53 1.08 -12.46
N VAL A 179 -4.35 0.70 -12.98
CA VAL A 179 -3.20 1.59 -13.18
C VAL A 179 -3.01 1.86 -14.66
N ALA A 180 -3.04 3.13 -15.08
CA ALA A 180 -2.89 3.50 -16.48
C ALA A 180 -2.34 4.91 -16.66
N GLY A 181 -1.41 5.05 -17.62
CA GLY A 181 -0.95 6.32 -18.16
C GLY A 181 -1.71 6.74 -19.41
N MET A 182 -1.06 7.48 -20.30
CA MET A 182 -1.60 7.98 -21.57
C MET A 182 -2.92 8.76 -21.36
N GLU A 183 -4.04 8.26 -21.90
CA GLU A 183 -5.39 8.82 -21.77
C GLU A 183 -6.18 8.29 -20.57
N GLY A 184 -5.63 7.32 -19.82
CA GLY A 184 -6.24 6.82 -18.57
C GLY A 184 -7.58 6.10 -18.74
N ALA A 185 -7.83 5.43 -19.88
CA ALA A 185 -9.15 4.86 -20.18
C ALA A 185 -9.43 3.52 -19.48
N LEU A 186 -8.41 2.74 -19.14
CA LEU A 186 -8.57 1.39 -18.56
C LEU A 186 -9.48 1.36 -17.33
N PRO A 187 -9.34 2.25 -16.32
CA PRO A 187 -10.19 2.23 -15.15
C PRO A 187 -11.68 2.41 -15.46
N SER A 188 -12.02 3.26 -16.45
CA SER A 188 -13.41 3.46 -16.87
C SER A 188 -14.01 2.19 -17.49
N VAL A 189 -13.24 1.46 -18.29
CA VAL A 189 -13.69 0.19 -18.88
C VAL A 189 -13.85 -0.88 -17.80
N ILE A 190 -12.90 -1.01 -16.90
CA ILE A 190 -13.00 -1.95 -15.77
C ILE A 190 -14.19 -1.59 -14.87
N GLY A 191 -14.39 -0.30 -14.55
CA GLY A 191 -15.52 0.16 -13.75
C GLY A 191 -16.89 -0.08 -14.38
N GLY A 192 -16.95 -0.22 -15.72
CA GLY A 192 -18.16 -0.64 -16.42
C GLY A 192 -18.41 -2.15 -16.43
N LEU A 193 -17.42 -2.95 -16.05
CA LEU A 193 -17.48 -4.42 -16.03
C LEU A 193 -17.57 -4.99 -14.60
N ALA A 194 -16.94 -4.32 -13.64
CA ALA A 194 -16.83 -4.80 -12.26
C ALA A 194 -18.02 -4.36 -11.41
N ASP A 195 -18.42 -5.20 -10.46
CA ASP A 195 -19.43 -4.92 -9.43
C ASP A 195 -18.81 -4.56 -8.07
N CYS A 196 -17.52 -4.25 -8.04
CA CYS A 196 -16.77 -3.89 -6.85
C CYS A 196 -16.11 -2.50 -7.00
N PRO A 197 -15.63 -1.88 -5.90
CA PRO A 197 -14.91 -0.61 -5.96
C PRO A 197 -13.66 -0.69 -6.84
N VAL A 198 -13.45 0.35 -7.67
CA VAL A 198 -12.28 0.51 -8.53
C VAL A 198 -11.47 1.71 -8.07
N ILE A 199 -10.20 1.50 -7.77
CA ILE A 199 -9.24 2.54 -7.43
C ILE A 199 -8.39 2.80 -8.65
N ALA A 200 -8.60 3.96 -9.28
CA ALA A 200 -7.87 4.38 -10.46
C ALA A 200 -6.55 5.08 -10.07
N VAL A 201 -5.46 4.63 -10.68
CA VAL A 201 -4.13 5.19 -10.48
C VAL A 201 -3.63 5.75 -11.80
N PRO A 202 -3.67 7.07 -11.99
CA PRO A 202 -3.02 7.69 -13.14
C PRO A 202 -1.50 7.54 -13.00
N THR A 203 -0.81 7.26 -14.09
CA THR A 203 0.67 7.24 -14.11
C THR A 203 1.21 8.38 -14.95
N SER A 204 2.47 8.75 -14.66
CA SER A 204 3.22 9.73 -15.46
C SER A 204 3.65 9.19 -16.83
N VAL A 205 3.35 7.91 -17.12
CA VAL A 205 3.64 7.25 -18.40
C VAL A 205 2.87 7.92 -19.51
N GLY A 206 3.58 8.46 -20.49
CA GLY A 206 3.02 9.14 -21.64
C GLY A 206 3.99 10.14 -22.25
N TYR A 207 3.53 10.87 -23.23
CA TYR A 207 4.30 11.91 -23.94
C TYR A 207 3.39 13.05 -24.41
N GLY A 208 4.00 14.15 -24.84
CA GLY A 208 3.25 15.29 -25.41
C GLY A 208 2.17 15.82 -24.47
N ALA A 209 0.91 15.75 -24.89
CA ALA A 209 -0.23 16.27 -24.15
C ALA A 209 -0.59 15.47 -22.89
N SER A 210 0.12 14.38 -22.58
CA SER A 210 -0.09 13.64 -21.31
C SER A 210 0.32 14.47 -20.10
N LEU A 211 1.22 15.46 -20.28
CA LEU A 211 1.70 16.39 -19.25
C LEU A 211 2.09 15.67 -17.93
N GLY A 212 2.85 14.57 -18.05
CA GLY A 212 3.31 13.83 -16.88
C GLY A 212 2.19 13.15 -16.08
N GLY A 213 1.12 12.71 -16.76
CA GLY A 213 -0.02 12.02 -16.15
C GLY A 213 -1.24 12.89 -15.86
N ILE A 214 -1.16 14.20 -16.07
CA ILE A 214 -2.31 15.12 -15.86
C ILE A 214 -3.49 14.74 -16.77
N ALA A 215 -3.24 14.36 -18.05
CA ALA A 215 -4.32 13.94 -18.94
C ALA A 215 -5.02 12.68 -18.42
N ALA A 216 -4.26 11.67 -17.97
CA ALA A 216 -4.82 10.46 -17.35
C ALA A 216 -5.64 10.80 -16.10
N LEU A 217 -5.10 11.63 -15.19
CA LEU A 217 -5.80 12.08 -14.00
C LEU A 217 -7.13 12.76 -14.31
N LEU A 218 -7.14 13.72 -15.22
CA LEU A 218 -8.37 14.44 -15.60
C LEU A 218 -9.39 13.52 -16.30
N SER A 219 -8.93 12.60 -17.12
CA SER A 219 -9.78 11.58 -17.74
C SER A 219 -10.47 10.71 -16.69
N MET A 220 -9.71 10.19 -15.72
CA MET A 220 -10.23 9.37 -14.63
C MET A 220 -11.21 10.14 -13.75
N LEU A 221 -10.93 11.42 -13.41
CA LEU A 221 -11.82 12.28 -12.63
C LEU A 221 -13.15 12.56 -13.36
N ASN A 222 -13.18 12.54 -14.70
CA ASN A 222 -14.37 12.74 -15.51
C ASN A 222 -15.01 11.41 -15.96
N SER A 223 -14.63 10.28 -15.39
CA SER A 223 -15.23 9.00 -15.74
C SER A 223 -16.71 8.94 -15.37
N CYS A 224 -17.52 8.39 -16.28
CA CYS A 224 -18.93 8.10 -16.03
C CYS A 224 -19.15 6.75 -15.31
N ALA A 225 -18.10 5.93 -15.10
CA ALA A 225 -18.21 4.69 -14.37
C ALA A 225 -18.39 4.98 -12.87
N SER A 226 -19.50 4.54 -12.29
CA SER A 226 -19.79 4.70 -10.88
C SER A 226 -18.92 3.75 -10.04
N GLY A 227 -18.64 4.12 -8.78
CA GLY A 227 -17.84 3.27 -7.88
C GLY A 227 -16.33 3.41 -8.06
N MET A 228 -15.86 4.41 -8.82
CA MET A 228 -14.46 4.74 -8.94
C MET A 228 -14.01 5.78 -7.92
N SER A 229 -12.82 5.57 -7.38
CA SER A 229 -12.04 6.58 -6.64
C SER A 229 -10.67 6.73 -7.27
N ILE A 230 -10.10 7.92 -7.20
CA ILE A 230 -8.83 8.23 -7.87
C ILE A 230 -7.80 8.63 -6.81
N VAL A 231 -6.58 8.11 -6.94
CA VAL A 231 -5.43 8.56 -6.15
C VAL A 231 -4.55 9.51 -6.96
N ASN A 232 -3.52 10.06 -6.36
CA ASN A 232 -2.59 10.96 -7.06
C ASN A 232 -1.77 10.20 -8.13
N ILE A 233 -1.17 10.93 -9.06
CA ILE A 233 -0.29 10.40 -10.11
C ILE A 233 0.85 9.59 -9.47
N ASP A 234 1.13 8.40 -10.03
CA ASP A 234 2.16 7.46 -9.57
C ASP A 234 2.03 7.04 -8.10
N ASN A 235 0.84 7.12 -7.50
CA ASN A 235 0.63 6.78 -6.10
C ASN A 235 0.12 5.33 -5.95
N GLY A 236 0.96 4.36 -6.29
CA GLY A 236 0.68 2.93 -6.10
C GLY A 236 0.47 2.59 -4.62
N PHE A 237 1.31 3.16 -3.73
CA PHE A 237 1.16 2.98 -2.28
C PHE A 237 -0.23 3.38 -1.79
N GLY A 238 -0.69 4.58 -2.14
CA GLY A 238 -2.01 5.06 -1.71
C GLY A 238 -3.15 4.17 -2.20
N ALA A 239 -3.04 3.64 -3.42
CA ALA A 239 -4.04 2.73 -3.98
C ALA A 239 -4.03 1.36 -3.27
N GLY A 240 -2.86 0.77 -3.06
CA GLY A 240 -2.72 -0.50 -2.32
C GLY A 240 -3.21 -0.39 -0.89
N TYR A 241 -2.91 0.73 -0.23
CA TYR A 241 -3.39 1.04 1.12
C TYR A 241 -4.93 1.14 1.18
N LEU A 242 -5.53 1.94 0.29
CA LEU A 242 -6.98 2.10 0.22
C LEU A 242 -7.68 0.79 -0.13
N ALA A 243 -7.14 0.02 -1.09
CA ALA A 243 -7.64 -1.31 -1.43
C ALA A 243 -7.61 -2.26 -0.23
N SER A 244 -6.53 -2.24 0.55
CA SER A 244 -6.43 -3.01 1.79
C SER A 244 -7.49 -2.61 2.80
N MET A 245 -7.71 -1.30 3.02
CA MET A 245 -8.76 -0.85 3.93
C MET A 245 -10.13 -1.38 3.51
N ILE A 246 -10.50 -1.24 2.24
CA ILE A 246 -11.79 -1.72 1.72
C ILE A 246 -11.92 -3.25 1.86
N ASN A 247 -10.84 -3.99 1.62
CA ASN A 247 -10.84 -5.46 1.69
C ASN A 247 -10.95 -6.00 3.12
N HIS A 248 -10.65 -5.20 4.15
CA HIS A 248 -10.78 -5.54 5.55
C HIS A 248 -12.06 -4.99 6.21
N LEU A 249 -12.87 -4.18 5.51
CA LEU A 249 -14.19 -3.74 6.00
C LEU A 249 -15.16 -4.93 6.07
N ASP A 250 -16.01 -4.94 7.13
CA ASP A 250 -17.06 -5.93 7.35
C ASP A 250 -18.16 -5.89 6.29
#